data_c494d8f7d4ebfb6a11ff888d333e3b88
#
_entry.id   c494d8f7d4ebfb6a11ff888d333e3b88
#
_cell.length_a   1.000
_cell.length_b   1.000
_cell.length_c   1.000
_cell.angle_alpha   90.00
_cell.angle_beta   90.00
_cell.angle_gamma   90.00
#
_symmetry.space_group_name_H-M   'P 1'
#
loop_
_entity.id
_entity.type
_entity.pdbx_description
1 polymer ?
#
loop_
_entity_poly.entity_id
_entity_poly.type
_entity_poly.pdbx_seq_one_letter_code
_entity_poly.pdbx_strand_id
1 'polypeptide(L)'
;MSGFWKETARDVRLFQRGWRWGHRAQVPRSAEPFVPPATTTVFDNEWSRRPAARAVREVAQAGLEAVFRSQVKTQVEGLDVLERLDGPVIFVANHASHLDTPLILLSLPDQWRRRTAVAAAADYFFDTWWRAVGSSLVFNTLPIDRRGGALANAPGEVLADGWSLVVFPEGTRSKDGTVGRFRSGAAYLAIEYGVPVVPIAHRGTYAAMPRGVNWPGKDKAGGRRQLTVRFGEPLRPAEGESIREFAPRIRTAVARLLDEDATDWYASMRRAAEERTPDPAGEEIAEWRKVWAATESPDPDPDRIRAWRR
;
A
#
# COMPACT_ATOMS: atom_id res chain seq x y z
N MET A 1 -12.01 12.30 28.32
CA MET A 1 -11.73 11.91 29.72
C MET A 1 -12.93 11.40 30.51
N SER A 2 -14.15 11.33 29.97
CA SER A 2 -15.36 10.93 30.74
C SER A 2 -15.69 9.41 30.71
N GLY A 3 -15.11 8.61 29.84
CA GLY A 3 -15.41 7.17 29.74
C GLY A 3 -14.73 6.33 30.80
N PHE A 4 -13.44 6.56 31.02
CA PHE A 4 -12.61 5.80 31.96
C PHE A 4 -13.14 5.84 33.41
N TRP A 5 -13.53 7.00 33.90
CA TRP A 5 -14.07 7.16 35.26
C TRP A 5 -15.45 6.51 35.46
N LYS A 6 -16.24 6.38 34.39
CA LYS A 6 -17.55 5.69 34.47
C LYS A 6 -17.37 4.16 34.53
N GLU A 7 -16.41 3.62 33.84
CA GLU A 7 -16.08 2.18 33.89
C GLU A 7 -15.50 1.78 35.25
N THR A 8 -14.51 2.54 35.76
CA THR A 8 -13.94 2.30 37.09
C THR A 8 -14.99 2.40 38.23
N ALA A 9 -15.90 3.37 38.16
CA ALA A 9 -16.96 3.50 39.14
C ALA A 9 -18.01 2.39 39.05
N ARG A 10 -18.18 1.77 37.87
CA ARG A 10 -19.03 0.58 37.68
C ARG A 10 -18.36 -0.66 38.27
N ASP A 11 -17.07 -0.83 38.06
CA ASP A 11 -16.32 -1.99 38.57
C ASP A 11 -16.20 -1.95 40.08
N VAL A 12 -15.98 -0.80 40.70
CA VAL A 12 -15.99 -0.61 42.15
C VAL A 12 -17.36 -0.94 42.74
N ARG A 13 -18.47 -0.55 42.08
CA ARG A 13 -19.84 -0.91 42.55
C ARG A 13 -20.14 -2.40 42.43
N LEU A 14 -19.59 -3.08 41.40
CA LEU A 14 -19.71 -4.53 41.27
C LEU A 14 -18.93 -5.26 42.37
N PHE A 15 -17.75 -4.76 42.75
CA PHE A 15 -16.94 -5.30 43.83
C PHE A 15 -17.61 -5.13 45.20
N GLN A 16 -18.25 -3.99 45.44
CA GLN A 16 -18.95 -3.71 46.71
C GLN A 16 -20.24 -4.53 46.89
N ARG A 17 -20.84 -5.07 45.81
CA ARG A 17 -22.08 -5.88 45.90
C ARG A 17 -21.86 -7.34 46.25
N GLY A 18 -20.62 -7.79 46.38
CA GLY A 18 -20.27 -9.19 46.70
C GLY A 18 -20.62 -10.14 45.56
N TRP A 19 -19.87 -11.21 45.43
CA TRP A 19 -20.08 -12.28 44.45
C TRP A 19 -21.39 -13.00 44.75
N ARG A 20 -22.43 -12.77 43.96
CA ARG A 20 -23.68 -13.55 44.06
C ARG A 20 -23.55 -14.77 43.16
N TRP A 21 -23.50 -15.96 43.73
CA TRP A 21 -23.63 -17.23 43.05
C TRP A 21 -24.97 -17.24 42.33
N GLY A 22 -24.97 -17.22 40.97
CA GLY A 22 -26.20 -17.16 40.15
C GLY A 22 -26.17 -16.13 39.02
N HIS A 23 -25.21 -15.26 38.98
CA HIS A 23 -24.99 -14.43 37.77
C HIS A 23 -24.32 -15.25 36.68
N ARG A 24 -24.82 -15.14 35.43
CA ARG A 24 -24.16 -15.69 34.26
C ARG A 24 -22.69 -15.22 34.28
N ALA A 25 -21.75 -16.16 34.11
CA ALA A 25 -20.33 -15.84 33.98
C ALA A 25 -20.17 -14.77 32.90
N GLN A 26 -19.51 -13.66 33.23
CA GLN A 26 -19.13 -12.67 32.21
C GLN A 26 -18.07 -13.33 31.34
N VAL A 27 -18.40 -13.57 30.09
CA VAL A 27 -17.46 -14.07 29.10
C VAL A 27 -16.43 -12.97 28.86
N PRO A 28 -15.11 -13.23 29.03
CA PRO A 28 -14.09 -12.26 28.68
C PRO A 28 -14.23 -11.86 27.22
N ARG A 29 -13.94 -10.60 26.87
CA ARG A 29 -13.99 -10.13 25.47
C ARG A 29 -13.19 -11.01 24.50
N SER A 30 -12.13 -11.65 24.98
CA SER A 30 -11.32 -12.61 24.20
C SER A 30 -12.05 -13.93 23.91
N ALA A 31 -13.12 -14.24 24.66
CA ALA A 31 -13.92 -15.46 24.51
C ALA A 31 -15.33 -15.16 23.97
N GLU A 32 -15.65 -13.89 23.69
CA GLU A 32 -16.86 -13.56 22.95
C GLU A 32 -16.76 -14.17 21.54
N PRO A 33 -17.84 -14.79 21.02
CA PRO A 33 -17.86 -15.24 19.63
C PRO A 33 -17.48 -14.06 18.73
N PHE A 34 -16.54 -14.28 17.81
CA PHE A 34 -16.22 -13.28 16.79
C PHE A 34 -17.49 -12.94 16.02
N VAL A 35 -18.07 -11.80 16.30
CA VAL A 35 -19.11 -11.21 15.45
C VAL A 35 -18.36 -10.52 14.33
N PRO A 36 -18.42 -11.03 13.09
CA PRO A 36 -17.80 -10.32 11.97
C PRO A 36 -18.41 -8.91 11.96
N PRO A 37 -17.57 -7.87 11.78
CA PRO A 37 -18.11 -6.52 11.59
C PRO A 37 -19.16 -6.59 10.50
N ALA A 38 -20.30 -5.91 10.72
CA ALA A 38 -21.43 -5.87 9.81
C ALA A 38 -20.86 -5.71 8.39
N THR A 39 -21.30 -6.58 7.50
CA THR A 39 -20.91 -6.63 6.09
C THR A 39 -20.74 -5.23 5.58
N THR A 40 -19.52 -4.86 5.24
CA THR A 40 -19.19 -3.57 4.64
C THR A 40 -20.22 -3.38 3.52
N THR A 41 -21.01 -2.33 3.59
CA THR A 41 -21.97 -1.98 2.54
C THR A 41 -21.24 -2.10 1.23
N VAL A 42 -21.68 -3.01 0.35
CA VAL A 42 -21.08 -3.21 -0.97
C VAL A 42 -21.23 -1.88 -1.70
N PHE A 43 -20.15 -1.10 -1.70
CA PHE A 43 -20.15 0.17 -2.41
C PHE A 43 -19.97 -0.16 -3.90
N ASP A 44 -21.08 -0.15 -4.64
CA ASP A 44 -21.05 -0.26 -6.08
C ASP A 44 -20.29 0.95 -6.66
N ASN A 45 -19.17 0.71 -7.30
CA ASN A 45 -18.36 1.73 -7.96
C ASN A 45 -18.27 1.55 -9.49
N GLU A 46 -19.14 0.75 -10.10
CA GLU A 46 -19.16 0.59 -11.57
C GLU A 46 -19.39 1.93 -12.28
N TRP A 47 -20.17 2.81 -11.66
CA TRP A 47 -20.39 4.16 -12.16
C TRP A 47 -19.09 4.91 -12.44
N SER A 48 -18.02 4.64 -11.69
CA SER A 48 -16.73 5.32 -11.83
C SER A 48 -16.01 4.99 -13.13
N ARG A 49 -16.38 3.89 -13.79
CA ARG A 49 -15.84 3.46 -15.08
C ARG A 49 -16.66 3.92 -16.28
N ARG A 50 -17.82 4.56 -16.05
CA ARG A 50 -18.67 5.11 -17.11
C ARG A 50 -18.00 6.31 -17.81
N PRO A 51 -18.31 6.59 -19.09
CA PRO A 51 -17.66 7.65 -19.87
C PRO A 51 -17.67 9.03 -19.19
N ALA A 52 -18.80 9.44 -18.59
CA ALA A 52 -18.91 10.72 -17.90
C ALA A 52 -17.96 10.81 -16.69
N ALA A 53 -17.88 9.77 -15.85
CA ALA A 53 -16.97 9.74 -14.72
C ALA A 53 -15.49 9.73 -15.16
N ARG A 54 -15.19 9.09 -16.28
CA ARG A 54 -13.85 9.10 -16.89
C ARG A 54 -13.44 10.49 -17.34
N ALA A 55 -14.33 11.24 -18.01
CA ALA A 55 -14.06 12.61 -18.43
C ALA A 55 -13.79 13.54 -17.22
N VAL A 56 -14.60 13.42 -16.15
CA VAL A 56 -14.37 14.18 -14.91
C VAL A 56 -13.05 13.77 -14.26
N ARG A 57 -12.70 12.48 -14.27
CA ARG A 57 -11.42 11.98 -13.77
C ARG A 57 -10.23 12.58 -14.49
N GLU A 58 -10.28 12.69 -15.81
CA GLU A 58 -9.19 13.28 -16.61
C GLU A 58 -8.91 14.71 -16.17
N VAL A 59 -9.95 15.52 -15.96
CA VAL A 59 -9.81 16.90 -15.48
C VAL A 59 -9.26 16.92 -14.05
N ALA A 60 -9.79 16.08 -13.16
CA ALA A 60 -9.33 15.99 -11.78
C ALA A 60 -7.87 15.53 -11.69
N GLN A 61 -7.47 14.56 -12.51
CA GLN A 61 -6.08 14.08 -12.56
C GLN A 61 -5.13 15.12 -13.15
N ALA A 62 -5.54 15.92 -14.12
CA ALA A 62 -4.72 17.03 -14.64
C ALA A 62 -4.45 18.08 -13.53
N GLY A 63 -5.47 18.43 -12.75
CA GLY A 63 -5.30 19.31 -11.58
C GLY A 63 -4.41 18.69 -10.51
N LEU A 64 -4.60 17.41 -10.21
CA LEU A 64 -3.76 16.67 -9.26
C LEU A 64 -2.29 16.61 -9.73
N GLU A 65 -2.05 16.39 -11.00
CA GLU A 65 -0.72 16.36 -11.60
C GLU A 65 0.01 17.70 -11.44
N ALA A 66 -0.68 18.81 -11.69
CA ALA A 66 -0.12 20.15 -11.49
C ALA A 66 0.29 20.37 -10.03
N VAL A 67 -0.57 19.99 -9.07
CA VAL A 67 -0.27 20.05 -7.64
C VAL A 67 0.88 19.12 -7.29
N PHE A 68 0.84 17.88 -7.77
CA PHE A 68 1.88 16.87 -7.49
C PHE A 68 3.25 17.33 -7.96
N ARG A 69 3.35 17.83 -9.22
CA ARG A 69 4.58 18.38 -9.80
C ARG A 69 5.08 19.62 -9.08
N SER A 70 4.20 20.41 -8.44
CA SER A 70 4.62 21.56 -7.64
C SER A 70 5.27 21.16 -6.31
N GLN A 71 4.94 19.98 -5.78
CA GLN A 71 5.40 19.52 -4.46
C GLN A 71 6.61 18.58 -4.53
N VAL A 72 6.69 17.75 -5.56
CA VAL A 72 7.74 16.73 -5.71
C VAL A 72 8.38 16.76 -7.09
N LYS A 73 9.58 16.19 -7.22
CA LYS A 73 10.22 15.88 -8.50
C LYS A 73 10.07 14.38 -8.75
N THR A 74 9.61 14.00 -9.92
CA THR A 74 9.42 12.59 -10.28
C THR A 74 10.40 12.17 -11.34
N GLN A 75 11.05 11.03 -11.13
CA GLN A 75 11.85 10.33 -12.12
C GLN A 75 11.16 8.99 -12.43
N VAL A 76 10.91 8.74 -13.71
CA VAL A 76 10.18 7.55 -14.18
C VAL A 76 11.10 6.75 -15.09
N GLU A 77 11.21 5.45 -14.86
CA GLU A 77 12.07 4.57 -15.62
C GLU A 77 11.36 3.27 -15.99
N GLY A 78 11.76 2.62 -17.08
CA GLY A 78 11.28 1.33 -17.52
C GLY A 78 9.86 1.35 -18.14
N LEU A 79 9.36 2.48 -18.62
CA LEU A 79 8.04 2.55 -19.28
C LEU A 79 7.99 1.80 -20.61
N ASP A 80 9.12 1.59 -21.25
CA ASP A 80 9.25 0.83 -22.50
C ASP A 80 8.73 -0.61 -22.40
N VAL A 81 8.73 -1.19 -21.21
CA VAL A 81 8.15 -2.52 -20.98
C VAL A 81 6.66 -2.57 -21.30
N LEU A 82 5.96 -1.44 -21.17
CA LEU A 82 4.53 -1.34 -21.43
C LEU A 82 4.19 -1.34 -22.94
N GLU A 83 5.14 -0.95 -23.79
CA GLU A 83 4.97 -0.95 -25.24
C GLU A 83 4.86 -2.36 -25.83
N ARG A 84 5.36 -3.33 -25.09
CA ARG A 84 5.37 -4.77 -25.48
C ARG A 84 4.17 -5.54 -24.95
N LEU A 85 3.22 -4.84 -24.33
CA LEU A 85 2.07 -5.47 -23.69
C LEU A 85 0.76 -5.05 -24.36
N ASP A 86 -0.02 -6.07 -24.71
CA ASP A 86 -1.38 -5.92 -25.21
C ASP A 86 -2.35 -6.42 -24.13
N GLY A 87 -3.32 -5.60 -23.78
CA GLY A 87 -4.37 -5.96 -22.83
C GLY A 87 -4.06 -5.62 -21.36
N PRO A 88 -4.91 -6.09 -20.43
CA PRO A 88 -4.82 -5.74 -19.03
C PRO A 88 -3.60 -6.36 -18.35
N VAL A 89 -3.07 -5.65 -17.35
CA VAL A 89 -1.96 -6.10 -16.50
C VAL A 89 -2.25 -5.84 -15.03
N ILE A 90 -1.56 -6.54 -14.16
CA ILE A 90 -1.56 -6.23 -12.73
C ILE A 90 -0.24 -5.52 -12.39
N PHE A 91 -0.32 -4.23 -12.09
CA PHE A 91 0.78 -3.46 -11.56
C PHE A 91 0.94 -3.77 -10.07
N VAL A 92 2.07 -4.32 -9.67
CA VAL A 92 2.36 -4.67 -8.28
C VAL A 92 3.48 -3.80 -7.74
N ALA A 93 3.18 -3.03 -6.69
CA ALA A 93 4.11 -2.07 -6.11
C ALA A 93 4.27 -2.23 -4.60
N ASN A 94 5.41 -1.78 -4.05
CA ASN A 94 5.58 -1.55 -2.62
C ASN A 94 4.68 -0.40 -2.14
N HIS A 95 4.34 -0.35 -0.83
CA HIS A 95 3.40 0.63 -0.29
C HIS A 95 3.95 1.34 0.95
N ALA A 96 4.40 2.57 0.78
CA ALA A 96 5.04 3.35 1.85
C ALA A 96 4.25 4.62 2.23
N SER A 97 3.45 5.17 1.30
CA SER A 97 2.81 6.47 1.46
C SER A 97 1.49 6.57 0.72
N HIS A 98 0.68 7.56 1.05
CA HIS A 98 -0.45 7.97 0.21
C HIS A 98 -0.04 8.58 -1.13
N LEU A 99 1.24 8.99 -1.27
CA LEU A 99 1.79 9.47 -2.54
C LEU A 99 2.03 8.37 -3.57
N ASP A 100 2.01 7.09 -3.17
CA ASP A 100 2.34 5.97 -4.06
C ASP A 100 1.31 5.84 -5.20
N THR A 101 0.02 5.94 -4.86
CA THR A 101 -1.07 5.85 -5.83
C THR A 101 -1.00 6.97 -6.89
N PRO A 102 -0.98 8.27 -6.52
CA PRO A 102 -0.82 9.33 -7.52
C PRO A 102 0.51 9.23 -8.26
N LEU A 103 1.62 8.85 -7.62
CA LEU A 103 2.90 8.68 -8.27
C LEU A 103 2.80 7.64 -9.41
N ILE A 104 2.27 6.45 -9.13
CA ILE A 104 2.15 5.38 -10.12
C ILE A 104 1.21 5.82 -11.25
N LEU A 105 -0.01 6.27 -10.92
CA LEU A 105 -1.00 6.62 -11.93
C LEU A 105 -0.54 7.78 -12.85
N LEU A 106 0.07 8.82 -12.27
CA LEU A 106 0.56 9.97 -13.04
C LEU A 106 1.85 9.66 -13.82
N SER A 107 2.53 8.55 -13.51
CA SER A 107 3.68 8.05 -14.26
C SER A 107 3.28 7.17 -15.45
N LEU A 108 2.07 6.60 -15.43
CA LEU A 108 1.58 5.77 -16.52
C LEU A 108 1.27 6.62 -17.77
N PRO A 109 1.62 6.14 -18.99
CA PRO A 109 1.12 6.71 -20.24
C PRO A 109 -0.41 6.77 -20.24
N ASP A 110 -0.99 7.76 -20.90
CA ASP A 110 -2.43 8.03 -20.89
C ASP A 110 -3.29 6.81 -21.25
N GLN A 111 -2.87 6.04 -22.23
CA GLN A 111 -3.57 4.83 -22.66
C GLN A 111 -3.71 3.80 -21.54
N TRP A 112 -2.69 3.66 -20.68
CA TRP A 112 -2.69 2.78 -19.53
C TRP A 112 -3.46 3.40 -18.37
N ARG A 113 -3.17 4.67 -18.02
CA ARG A 113 -3.82 5.38 -16.93
C ARG A 113 -5.34 5.40 -17.05
N ARG A 114 -5.86 5.61 -18.25
CA ARG A 114 -7.30 5.67 -18.53
C ARG A 114 -8.03 4.35 -18.33
N ARG A 115 -7.32 3.22 -18.35
CA ARG A 115 -7.85 1.87 -18.15
C ARG A 115 -7.21 1.16 -16.97
N THR A 116 -6.79 1.90 -15.96
CA THR A 116 -6.24 1.34 -14.73
C THR A 116 -7.15 1.68 -13.55
N ALA A 117 -7.46 0.66 -12.75
CA ALA A 117 -8.11 0.79 -11.45
C ALA A 117 -7.10 0.53 -10.33
N VAL A 118 -7.37 1.02 -9.13
CA VAL A 118 -6.50 0.83 -7.96
C VAL A 118 -7.23 0.01 -6.91
N ALA A 119 -6.68 -1.12 -6.54
CA ALA A 119 -7.20 -1.94 -5.46
C ALA A 119 -6.99 -1.24 -4.11
N ALA A 120 -8.07 -0.85 -3.46
CA ALA A 120 -8.06 -0.11 -2.21
C ALA A 120 -8.81 -0.84 -1.11
N ALA A 121 -8.28 -0.80 0.10
CA ALA A 121 -8.91 -1.44 1.24
C ALA A 121 -10.27 -0.81 1.57
N ALA A 122 -11.32 -1.62 1.57
CA ALA A 122 -12.68 -1.18 1.79
C ALA A 122 -12.87 -0.50 3.16
N ASP A 123 -12.18 -0.99 4.18
CA ASP A 123 -12.24 -0.49 5.55
C ASP A 123 -11.57 0.87 5.79
N TYR A 124 -10.86 1.41 4.79
CA TYR A 124 -10.16 2.68 4.93
C TYR A 124 -10.68 3.79 4.00
N PHE A 125 -10.95 3.48 2.74
CA PHE A 125 -11.38 4.47 1.76
C PHE A 125 -12.89 4.55 1.61
N PHE A 126 -13.61 3.54 2.08
CA PHE A 126 -15.05 3.42 1.94
C PHE A 126 -15.77 3.47 3.30
N ASP A 127 -15.12 4.01 4.31
CA ASP A 127 -15.71 4.28 5.63
C ASP A 127 -16.77 5.38 5.59
N THR A 128 -16.60 6.33 4.65
CA THR A 128 -17.53 7.42 4.42
C THR A 128 -17.81 7.58 2.93
N TRP A 129 -19.06 7.86 2.55
CA TRP A 129 -19.47 7.95 1.15
C TRP A 129 -18.69 8.98 0.34
N TRP A 130 -18.36 10.13 0.90
CA TRP A 130 -17.64 11.19 0.18
C TRP A 130 -16.16 10.84 -0.09
N ARG A 131 -15.52 10.08 0.81
CA ARG A 131 -14.18 9.52 0.57
C ARG A 131 -14.23 8.44 -0.50
N ALA A 132 -15.24 7.56 -0.43
CA ALA A 132 -15.46 6.52 -1.42
C ALA A 132 -15.66 7.15 -2.82
N VAL A 133 -16.55 8.13 -2.95
CA VAL A 133 -16.81 8.83 -4.21
C VAL A 133 -15.55 9.56 -4.68
N GLY A 134 -14.90 10.33 -3.82
CA GLY A 134 -13.70 11.09 -4.17
C GLY A 134 -12.54 10.21 -4.65
N SER A 135 -12.23 9.12 -3.93
CA SER A 135 -11.18 8.20 -4.31
C SER A 135 -11.53 7.41 -5.57
N SER A 136 -12.78 6.96 -5.72
CA SER A 136 -13.22 6.27 -6.94
C SER A 136 -13.24 7.20 -8.15
N LEU A 137 -13.59 8.47 -7.96
CA LEU A 137 -13.58 9.44 -9.05
C LEU A 137 -12.16 9.77 -9.52
N VAL A 138 -11.23 10.06 -8.59
CA VAL A 138 -9.88 10.52 -8.95
C VAL A 138 -8.96 9.34 -9.32
N PHE A 139 -8.97 8.27 -8.54
CA PHE A 139 -8.03 7.15 -8.69
C PHE A 139 -8.66 5.88 -9.25
N ASN A 140 -9.97 5.90 -9.56
CA ASN A 140 -10.69 4.69 -9.98
C ASN A 140 -10.50 3.57 -8.95
N THR A 141 -10.63 3.87 -7.66
CA THR A 141 -10.42 2.88 -6.60
C THR A 141 -11.49 1.82 -6.61
N LEU A 142 -11.05 0.58 -6.45
CA LEU A 142 -11.89 -0.60 -6.34
C LEU A 142 -11.83 -1.11 -4.89
N PRO A 143 -12.96 -1.21 -4.19
CA PRO A 143 -12.94 -1.75 -2.85
C PRO A 143 -12.58 -3.23 -2.86
N ILE A 144 -11.59 -3.60 -2.05
CA ILE A 144 -11.23 -5.00 -1.82
C ILE A 144 -11.38 -5.33 -0.34
N ASP A 145 -11.92 -6.51 -0.05
CA ASP A 145 -11.92 -7.07 1.29
C ASP A 145 -10.61 -7.83 1.52
N ARG A 146 -9.81 -7.37 2.50
CA ARG A 146 -8.54 -8.00 2.87
C ARG A 146 -8.71 -9.36 3.54
N ARG A 147 -9.92 -9.70 3.98
CA ARG A 147 -10.25 -10.94 4.70
C ARG A 147 -10.94 -11.99 3.85
N GLY A 148 -11.24 -11.64 2.60
CA GLY A 148 -12.09 -12.44 1.73
C GLY A 148 -13.58 -12.20 2.06
N GLY A 149 -14.41 -12.04 1.06
CA GLY A 149 -15.85 -11.75 1.22
C GLY A 149 -16.49 -11.42 -0.11
N ALA A 150 -17.68 -10.82 -0.09
CA ALA A 150 -18.46 -10.47 -1.29
C ALA A 150 -17.72 -9.58 -2.31
N LEU A 151 -16.68 -8.85 -1.87
CA LEU A 151 -15.84 -8.01 -2.73
C LEU A 151 -14.62 -8.76 -3.32
N ALA A 152 -14.47 -10.05 -3.04
CA ALA A 152 -13.30 -10.82 -3.49
C ALA A 152 -13.25 -10.96 -5.02
N ASN A 153 -14.38 -10.94 -5.70
CA ASN A 153 -14.49 -11.12 -7.15
C ASN A 153 -14.31 -9.81 -7.94
N ALA A 154 -14.54 -8.65 -7.33
CA ALA A 154 -14.49 -7.36 -8.01
C ALA A 154 -13.17 -7.05 -8.74
N PRO A 155 -11.96 -7.39 -8.22
CA PRO A 155 -10.72 -7.23 -8.96
C PRO A 155 -10.65 -8.08 -10.24
N GLY A 156 -11.18 -9.30 -10.20
CA GLY A 156 -11.22 -10.20 -11.34
C GLY A 156 -12.17 -9.72 -12.43
N GLU A 157 -13.35 -9.25 -12.08
CA GLU A 157 -14.31 -8.67 -13.01
C GLU A 157 -13.71 -7.47 -13.76
N VAL A 158 -12.98 -6.62 -13.06
CA VAL A 158 -12.29 -5.46 -13.68
C VAL A 158 -11.22 -5.90 -14.68
N LEU A 159 -10.46 -6.97 -14.37
CA LEU A 159 -9.48 -7.54 -15.29
C LEU A 159 -10.17 -8.18 -16.51
N ALA A 160 -11.27 -8.91 -16.31
CA ALA A 160 -12.06 -9.51 -17.37
C ALA A 160 -12.66 -8.46 -18.32
N ASP A 161 -13.01 -7.28 -17.81
CA ASP A 161 -13.47 -6.13 -18.59
C ASP A 161 -12.34 -5.38 -19.33
N GLY A 162 -11.12 -5.91 -19.30
CA GLY A 162 -9.95 -5.34 -20.00
C GLY A 162 -9.33 -4.12 -19.30
N TRP A 163 -9.55 -3.97 -17.98
CA TRP A 163 -8.90 -2.95 -17.18
C TRP A 163 -7.67 -3.50 -16.47
N SER A 164 -6.64 -2.71 -16.37
CA SER A 164 -5.47 -3.00 -15.54
C SER A 164 -5.74 -2.66 -14.08
N LEU A 165 -4.97 -3.27 -13.18
CA LEU A 165 -5.16 -3.12 -11.76
C LEU A 165 -3.84 -2.78 -11.05
N VAL A 166 -3.79 -1.72 -10.25
CA VAL A 166 -2.70 -1.45 -9.31
C VAL A 166 -3.01 -2.14 -8.00
N VAL A 167 -2.08 -2.97 -7.53
CA VAL A 167 -2.18 -3.71 -6.27
C VAL A 167 -0.97 -3.43 -5.40
N PHE A 168 -1.22 -3.13 -4.13
CA PHE A 168 -0.21 -3.07 -3.09
C PHE A 168 -0.32 -4.35 -2.24
N PRO A 169 0.47 -5.38 -2.51
CA PRO A 169 0.27 -6.71 -1.91
C PRO A 169 0.60 -6.76 -0.42
N GLU A 170 1.24 -5.73 0.13
CA GLU A 170 1.44 -5.58 1.57
C GLU A 170 0.11 -5.42 2.34
N GLY A 171 -0.93 -4.91 1.68
CA GLY A 171 -2.26 -4.70 2.23
C GLY A 171 -2.34 -3.56 3.25
N THR A 172 -1.23 -2.92 3.58
CA THR A 172 -1.14 -1.73 4.44
C THR A 172 0.10 -0.95 4.08
N ARG A 173 0.11 0.35 4.36
CA ARG A 173 1.32 1.16 4.20
C ARG A 173 2.37 0.77 5.22
N SER A 174 3.63 0.80 4.81
CA SER A 174 4.78 0.62 5.68
C SER A 174 4.74 1.58 6.87
N LYS A 175 5.26 1.13 8.01
CA LYS A 175 5.39 1.95 9.22
C LYS A 175 6.72 2.71 9.27
N ASP A 176 7.74 2.16 8.66
CA ASP A 176 9.15 2.58 8.74
C ASP A 176 9.80 2.83 7.36
N GLY A 177 9.03 2.69 6.27
CA GLY A 177 9.52 2.85 4.90
C GLY A 177 10.10 1.57 4.30
N THR A 178 10.20 0.47 5.05
CA THR A 178 10.62 -0.83 4.52
C THR A 178 9.47 -1.54 3.82
N VAL A 179 9.78 -2.52 2.97
CA VAL A 179 8.76 -3.30 2.24
C VAL A 179 8.32 -4.48 3.10
N GLY A 180 7.03 -4.54 3.35
CA GLY A 180 6.42 -5.60 4.12
C GLY A 180 6.31 -6.94 3.36
N ARG A 181 5.70 -7.92 4.03
CA ARG A 181 5.38 -9.20 3.40
C ARG A 181 4.31 -9.03 2.33
N PHE A 182 4.51 -9.61 1.16
CA PHE A 182 3.52 -9.64 0.09
C PHE A 182 2.50 -10.76 0.32
N ARG A 183 1.23 -10.41 0.15
CA ARG A 183 0.11 -11.36 0.10
C ARG A 183 0.00 -11.94 -1.32
N SER A 184 -0.60 -13.11 -1.42
CA SER A 184 -0.70 -13.86 -2.67
C SER A 184 -1.81 -13.41 -3.63
N GLY A 185 -2.60 -12.38 -3.28
CA GLY A 185 -3.76 -11.98 -4.09
C GLY A 185 -3.42 -11.56 -5.52
N ALA A 186 -2.30 -10.87 -5.74
CA ALA A 186 -1.86 -10.50 -7.09
C ALA A 186 -1.46 -11.73 -7.91
N ALA A 187 -0.78 -12.70 -7.30
CA ALA A 187 -0.42 -13.96 -7.96
C ALA A 187 -1.65 -14.79 -8.31
N TYR A 188 -2.63 -14.87 -7.39
CA TYR A 188 -3.91 -15.52 -7.65
C TYR A 188 -4.61 -14.91 -8.88
N LEU A 189 -4.77 -13.58 -8.89
CA LEU A 189 -5.43 -12.89 -10.01
C LEU A 189 -4.69 -13.09 -11.33
N ALA A 190 -3.36 -13.06 -11.31
CA ALA A 190 -2.57 -13.26 -12.52
C ALA A 190 -2.73 -14.66 -13.12
N ILE A 191 -2.75 -15.68 -12.27
CA ILE A 191 -2.95 -17.08 -12.70
C ILE A 191 -4.38 -17.29 -13.19
N GLU A 192 -5.37 -16.86 -12.41
CA GLU A 192 -6.79 -17.09 -12.70
C GLU A 192 -7.25 -16.39 -13.99
N TYR A 193 -6.77 -15.16 -14.24
CA TYR A 193 -7.17 -14.37 -15.39
C TYR A 193 -6.16 -14.37 -16.53
N GLY A 194 -5.04 -15.10 -16.40
CA GLY A 194 -4.02 -15.22 -17.44
C GLY A 194 -3.31 -13.89 -17.77
N VAL A 195 -3.33 -12.91 -16.87
CA VAL A 195 -2.77 -11.57 -17.10
C VAL A 195 -1.35 -11.45 -16.55
N PRO A 196 -0.45 -10.70 -17.20
CA PRO A 196 0.90 -10.50 -16.70
C PRO A 196 0.91 -9.56 -15.48
N VAL A 197 1.93 -9.74 -14.64
CA VAL A 197 2.26 -8.84 -13.53
C VAL A 197 3.41 -7.94 -13.94
N VAL A 198 3.24 -6.63 -13.86
CA VAL A 198 4.31 -5.65 -14.03
C VAL A 198 4.76 -5.21 -12.64
N PRO A 199 5.96 -5.60 -12.18
CA PRO A 199 6.48 -5.16 -10.90
C PRO A 199 6.88 -3.69 -10.98
N ILE A 200 6.56 -2.94 -9.94
CA ILE A 200 6.91 -1.53 -9.78
C ILE A 200 7.64 -1.36 -8.45
N ALA A 201 8.76 -0.67 -8.48
CA ALA A 201 9.40 -0.16 -7.27
C ALA A 201 9.34 1.36 -7.25
N HIS A 202 9.05 1.94 -6.11
CA HIS A 202 9.17 3.38 -5.92
C HIS A 202 9.90 3.70 -4.63
N ARG A 203 10.57 4.84 -4.61
CA ARG A 203 11.35 5.34 -3.48
C ARG A 203 11.10 6.83 -3.26
N GLY A 204 11.36 7.28 -2.03
CA GLY A 204 11.23 8.68 -1.64
C GLY A 204 9.85 9.09 -1.12
N THR A 205 8.79 8.33 -1.41
CA THR A 205 7.42 8.65 -1.00
C THR A 205 7.23 8.62 0.52
N TYR A 206 7.84 7.66 1.21
CA TYR A 206 7.83 7.60 2.68
C TYR A 206 8.51 8.83 3.28
N ALA A 207 9.70 9.20 2.80
CA ALA A 207 10.42 10.37 3.27
C ALA A 207 9.69 11.69 2.95
N ALA A 208 8.93 11.73 1.82
CA ALA A 208 8.15 12.90 1.45
C ALA A 208 6.87 13.03 2.27
N MET A 209 6.16 11.94 2.54
CA MET A 209 4.89 11.94 3.26
C MET A 209 4.73 10.61 4.03
N PRO A 210 5.36 10.49 5.22
CA PRO A 210 5.25 9.30 6.06
C PRO A 210 3.82 9.11 6.58
N ARG A 211 3.57 7.97 7.20
CA ARG A 211 2.25 7.64 7.77
C ARG A 211 1.86 8.68 8.84
N GLY A 212 0.64 9.20 8.75
CA GLY A 212 0.12 10.24 9.67
C GLY A 212 0.36 11.68 9.21
N VAL A 213 1.15 11.87 8.15
CA VAL A 213 1.33 13.18 7.50
C VAL A 213 0.42 13.27 6.29
N ASN A 214 -0.24 14.43 6.11
CA ASN A 214 -1.26 14.64 5.07
C ASN A 214 -0.78 15.50 3.90
N TRP A 215 0.47 16.00 3.95
CA TRP A 215 1.03 16.86 2.91
C TRP A 215 2.52 16.57 2.70
N PRO A 216 3.02 16.59 1.45
CA PRO A 216 4.43 16.34 1.19
C PRO A 216 5.36 17.37 1.83
N GLY A 217 6.34 16.87 2.57
CA GLY A 217 7.40 17.70 3.16
C GLY A 217 8.47 18.06 2.11
N LYS A 218 9.19 19.14 2.38
CA LYS A 218 10.36 19.56 1.59
C LYS A 218 11.59 18.72 1.93
N ASP A 219 12.61 18.76 1.07
CA ASP A 219 13.93 18.22 1.39
C ASP A 219 14.67 19.09 2.43
N LYS A 220 15.85 18.64 2.86
CA LYS A 220 16.69 19.38 3.84
C LYS A 220 17.10 20.78 3.38
N ALA A 221 17.15 21.02 2.07
CA ALA A 221 17.47 22.31 1.47
C ALA A 221 16.25 23.18 1.16
N GLY A 222 15.04 22.75 1.61
CA GLY A 222 13.79 23.46 1.34
C GLY A 222 13.24 23.23 -0.08
N GLY A 223 13.86 22.36 -0.86
CA GLY A 223 13.47 22.03 -2.22
C GLY A 223 12.39 20.93 -2.29
N ARG A 224 11.98 20.62 -3.52
CA ARG A 224 11.06 19.51 -3.79
C ARG A 224 11.80 18.19 -3.64
N ARG A 225 11.21 17.23 -2.90
CA ARG A 225 11.80 15.90 -2.77
C ARG A 225 11.77 15.14 -4.09
N GLN A 226 12.84 14.39 -4.33
CA GLN A 226 12.94 13.45 -5.44
C GLN A 226 12.14 12.19 -5.11
N LEU A 227 11.28 11.77 -6.02
CA LEU A 227 10.60 10.49 -6.03
C LEU A 227 11.02 9.72 -7.28
N THR A 228 11.35 8.46 -7.12
CA THR A 228 11.62 7.56 -8.24
C THR A 228 10.51 6.53 -8.36
N VAL A 229 10.16 6.18 -9.58
CA VAL A 229 9.29 5.05 -9.90
C VAL A 229 9.90 4.29 -11.07
N ARG A 230 10.02 2.98 -10.92
CA ARG A 230 10.67 2.09 -11.86
C ARG A 230 9.75 0.93 -12.20
N PHE A 231 9.48 0.76 -13.48
CA PHE A 231 8.70 -0.35 -14.02
C PHE A 231 9.65 -1.47 -14.44
N GLY A 232 9.35 -2.70 -14.03
CA GLY A 232 10.17 -3.86 -14.33
C GLY A 232 9.57 -4.75 -15.41
N GLU A 233 10.36 -5.72 -15.86
CA GLU A 233 9.93 -6.69 -16.85
C GLU A 233 8.67 -7.43 -16.41
N PRO A 234 7.70 -7.60 -17.31
CA PRO A 234 6.46 -8.30 -17.03
C PRO A 234 6.71 -9.77 -16.67
N LEU A 235 6.10 -10.20 -15.58
CA LEU A 235 6.14 -11.59 -15.14
C LEU A 235 4.85 -12.29 -15.55
N ARG A 236 5.00 -13.48 -16.16
CA ARG A 236 3.89 -14.40 -16.40
C ARG A 236 4.09 -15.65 -15.54
N PRO A 237 3.01 -16.23 -15.00
CA PRO A 237 3.12 -17.54 -14.37
C PRO A 237 3.58 -18.56 -15.41
N ALA A 238 4.48 -19.47 -15.02
CA ALA A 238 4.85 -20.61 -15.85
C ALA A 238 3.69 -21.62 -15.91
N GLU A 239 3.70 -22.49 -16.89
CA GLU A 239 2.71 -23.55 -17.00
C GLU A 239 2.75 -24.45 -15.75
N GLY A 240 1.61 -24.59 -15.07
CA GLY A 240 1.49 -25.36 -13.84
C GLY A 240 2.07 -24.69 -12.58
N GLU A 241 2.59 -23.46 -12.67
CA GLU A 241 3.12 -22.75 -11.52
C GLU A 241 2.02 -22.42 -10.50
N SER A 242 2.25 -22.78 -9.25
CA SER A 242 1.31 -22.51 -8.18
C SER A 242 1.40 -21.06 -7.69
N ILE A 243 0.32 -20.59 -7.03
CA ILE A 243 0.29 -19.27 -6.37
C ILE A 243 1.43 -19.14 -5.35
N ARG A 244 1.81 -20.24 -4.67
CA ARG A 244 2.87 -20.25 -3.65
C ARG A 244 4.25 -20.05 -4.25
N GLU A 245 4.46 -20.44 -5.49
CA GLU A 245 5.72 -20.25 -6.23
C GLU A 245 5.75 -18.89 -6.91
N PHE A 246 4.65 -18.47 -7.54
CA PHE A 246 4.59 -17.21 -8.27
C PHE A 246 4.63 -15.96 -7.35
N ALA A 247 3.97 -15.98 -6.20
CA ALA A 247 3.94 -14.82 -5.30
C ALA A 247 5.33 -14.39 -4.79
N PRO A 248 6.24 -15.28 -4.39
CA PRO A 248 7.63 -14.90 -4.08
C PRO A 248 8.39 -14.32 -5.26
N ARG A 249 8.19 -14.82 -6.49
CA ARG A 249 8.83 -14.29 -7.70
C ARG A 249 8.46 -12.83 -7.93
N ILE A 250 7.17 -12.48 -7.74
CA ILE A 250 6.70 -11.09 -7.83
C ILE A 250 7.43 -10.22 -6.79
N ARG A 251 7.54 -10.69 -5.55
CA ARG A 251 8.24 -9.96 -4.49
C ARG A 251 9.73 -9.77 -4.81
N THR A 252 10.40 -10.81 -5.28
CA THR A 252 11.81 -10.75 -5.69
C THR A 252 12.02 -9.76 -6.83
N ALA A 253 11.09 -9.68 -7.80
CA ALA A 253 11.18 -8.71 -8.87
C ALA A 253 11.09 -7.27 -8.36
N VAL A 254 10.18 -6.97 -7.44
CA VAL A 254 10.10 -5.64 -6.80
C VAL A 254 11.35 -5.36 -5.96
N ALA A 255 11.87 -6.36 -5.24
CA ALA A 255 13.10 -6.23 -4.46
C ALA A 255 14.31 -5.89 -5.34
N ARG A 256 14.43 -6.54 -6.51
CA ARG A 256 15.48 -6.27 -7.50
C ARG A 256 15.42 -4.84 -8.02
N LEU A 257 14.23 -4.33 -8.34
CA LEU A 257 14.06 -2.95 -8.78
C LEU A 257 14.44 -1.93 -7.70
N LEU A 258 14.18 -2.24 -6.43
CA LEU A 258 14.62 -1.40 -5.29
C LEU A 258 16.14 -1.46 -5.12
N ASP A 259 16.77 -2.61 -5.35
CA ASP A 259 18.22 -2.76 -5.33
C ASP A 259 18.86 -2.00 -6.50
N GLU A 260 18.26 -2.05 -7.68
CA GLU A 260 18.67 -1.30 -8.86
C GLU A 260 18.62 0.23 -8.62
N ASP A 261 17.56 0.73 -7.97
CA ASP A 261 17.47 2.14 -7.60
C ASP A 261 18.50 2.56 -6.54
N ALA A 262 18.90 1.64 -5.68
CA ALA A 262 19.92 1.88 -4.65
C ALA A 262 21.36 1.78 -5.17
N THR A 263 21.56 1.13 -6.32
CA THR A 263 22.87 0.85 -6.91
C THR A 263 22.89 1.23 -8.40
N ASP A 264 22.83 0.23 -9.26
CA ASP A 264 22.69 0.35 -10.71
C ASP A 264 22.15 -0.98 -11.29
N TRP A 265 21.73 -0.95 -12.55
CA TRP A 265 21.17 -2.10 -13.24
C TRP A 265 22.12 -3.30 -13.25
N TYR A 266 23.41 -3.09 -13.56
CA TYR A 266 24.38 -4.18 -13.67
C TYR A 266 24.62 -4.86 -12.32
N ALA A 267 24.79 -4.07 -11.25
CA ALA A 267 24.99 -4.59 -9.91
C ALA A 267 23.77 -5.36 -9.40
N SER A 268 22.57 -4.87 -9.66
CA SER A 268 21.32 -5.56 -9.26
C SER A 268 21.13 -6.87 -10.01
N MET A 269 21.42 -6.89 -11.32
CA MET A 269 21.34 -8.11 -12.14
C MET A 269 22.35 -9.17 -11.72
N ARG A 270 23.60 -8.75 -11.42
CA ARG A 270 24.62 -9.66 -10.92
C ARG A 270 24.22 -10.29 -9.59
N ARG A 271 23.72 -9.48 -8.63
CA ARG A 271 23.21 -10.00 -7.36
C ARG A 271 22.02 -10.93 -7.53
N ALA A 272 21.12 -10.62 -8.46
CA ALA A 272 19.99 -11.48 -8.77
C ALA A 272 20.44 -12.85 -9.34
N ALA A 273 21.45 -12.85 -10.23
CA ALA A 273 22.03 -14.08 -10.78
C ALA A 273 22.77 -14.92 -9.72
N GLU A 274 23.31 -14.27 -8.69
CA GLU A 274 23.98 -14.91 -7.55
C GLU A 274 23.01 -15.24 -6.40
N GLU A 275 21.67 -15.04 -6.58
CA GLU A 275 20.63 -15.18 -5.54
C GLU A 275 20.89 -14.34 -4.29
N ARG A 276 21.52 -13.17 -4.46
CA ARG A 276 21.98 -12.27 -3.39
C ARG A 276 21.25 -10.93 -3.39
N THR A 277 20.09 -10.85 -4.06
CA THR A 277 19.25 -9.64 -4.01
C THR A 277 18.92 -9.33 -2.54
N PRO A 278 19.19 -8.11 -2.04
CA PRO A 278 18.88 -7.75 -0.66
C PRO A 278 17.39 -7.86 -0.36
N ASP A 279 17.03 -8.33 0.82
CA ASP A 279 15.64 -8.34 1.25
C ASP A 279 15.18 -6.89 1.52
N PRO A 280 14.17 -6.39 0.80
CA PRO A 280 13.70 -5.02 0.97
C PRO A 280 12.99 -4.77 2.32
N ALA A 281 12.69 -5.81 3.08
CA ALA A 281 12.22 -5.68 4.47
C ALA A 281 13.33 -5.18 5.43
N GLY A 282 14.58 -5.13 4.95
CA GLY A 282 15.74 -4.85 5.78
C GLY A 282 16.12 -6.06 6.66
N GLU A 283 17.19 -5.91 7.44
CA GLU A 283 17.54 -6.91 8.44
C GLU A 283 16.39 -7.10 9.44
N GLU A 284 16.21 -8.31 9.92
CA GLU A 284 15.27 -8.63 11.02
C GLU A 284 15.73 -7.94 12.31
N ILE A 285 15.60 -6.64 12.35
CA ILE A 285 15.76 -5.87 13.56
C ILE A 285 14.47 -6.04 14.35
N ALA A 286 14.57 -6.54 15.59
CA ALA A 286 13.43 -6.66 16.48
C ALA A 286 12.61 -5.36 16.50
N GLU A 287 11.27 -5.45 16.50
CA GLU A 287 10.37 -4.28 16.35
C GLU A 287 10.73 -3.13 17.31
N TRP A 288 11.19 -3.42 18.52
CA TRP A 288 11.63 -2.41 19.48
C TRP A 288 12.88 -1.65 19.03
N ARG A 289 13.82 -2.29 18.29
CA ARG A 289 14.99 -1.59 17.71
C ARG A 289 14.59 -0.68 16.56
N LYS A 290 13.61 -1.09 15.75
CA LYS A 290 13.05 -0.24 14.67
C LYS A 290 12.38 1.00 15.25
N VAL A 291 11.63 0.85 16.34
CA VAL A 291 11.03 1.97 17.07
C VAL A 291 12.11 2.87 17.66
N TRP A 292 13.17 2.30 18.21
CA TRP A 292 14.26 3.07 18.80
C TRP A 292 15.09 3.81 17.75
N ALA A 293 15.46 3.16 16.64
CA ALA A 293 16.13 3.82 15.52
C ALA A 293 15.29 4.94 14.90
N ALA A 294 13.95 4.81 14.89
CA ALA A 294 13.03 5.87 14.44
C ALA A 294 12.91 7.03 15.45
N THR A 295 13.27 6.83 16.71
CA THR A 295 13.27 7.85 17.77
C THR A 295 14.65 8.48 18.01
N GLU A 296 15.73 7.86 17.52
CA GLU A 296 17.03 8.51 17.50
C GLU A 296 17.00 9.69 16.53
N SER A 297 17.19 10.90 17.06
CA SER A 297 17.41 12.08 16.23
C SER A 297 18.62 11.81 15.33
N PRO A 298 18.51 12.04 14.01
CA PRO A 298 19.60 11.80 13.06
C PRO A 298 20.84 12.71 13.28
N ASP A 299 20.84 13.55 14.30
CA ASP A 299 21.95 14.43 14.66
C ASP A 299 22.03 14.46 16.22
N PRO A 300 22.87 13.58 16.82
CA PRO A 300 23.15 13.74 18.24
C PRO A 300 23.88 15.09 18.38
N ASP A 301 23.22 16.06 19.02
CA ASP A 301 23.84 17.33 19.42
C ASP A 301 25.18 17.03 20.11
N PRO A 302 26.33 17.34 19.49
CA PRO A 302 27.64 17.03 20.05
C PRO A 302 27.88 17.66 21.41
N ASP A 303 27.11 18.69 21.78
CA ASP A 303 27.22 19.36 23.08
C ASP A 303 26.45 18.62 24.18
N ARG A 304 25.46 17.77 23.85
CA ARG A 304 24.75 16.95 24.84
C ARG A 304 25.62 15.81 25.40
N ILE A 305 26.57 15.32 24.63
CA ILE A 305 27.49 14.25 25.07
C ILE A 305 28.55 14.81 26.06
N ARG A 306 28.85 16.10 26.03
CA ARG A 306 29.80 16.75 26.95
C ARG A 306 29.24 17.01 28.34
N ALA A 307 27.91 17.08 28.50
CA ALA A 307 27.26 17.35 29.78
C ALA A 307 27.35 16.20 30.79
N TRP A 308 27.67 14.96 30.36
CA TRP A 308 27.77 13.79 31.22
C TRP A 308 29.20 13.40 31.61
N ARG A 309 30.20 14.24 31.28
CA ARG A 309 31.62 14.04 31.63
C ARG A 309 32.16 15.08 32.60
N ARG A 310 31.32 15.67 33.44
CA ARG A 310 31.76 16.50 34.55
C ARG A 310 31.24 15.97 35.88
#